data_d6aa4ec064b0bbfc226ab6e02cf44219
#
_entry.id   d6aa4ec064b0bbfc226ab6e02cf44219
#
_cell.length_a   1.000
_cell.length_b   1.000
_cell.length_c   1.000
_cell.angle_alpha   90.00
_cell.angle_beta   90.00
_cell.angle_gamma   90.00
#
_symmetry.space_group_name_H-M   'P 1'
#
loop_
_entity.id
_entity.type
_entity.pdbx_description
1 polymer ?
#
loop_
_entity_poly.entity_id
_entity_poly.type
_entity_poly.pdbx_seq_one_letter_code
_entity_poly.pdbx_strand_id
1 'polypeptide(L)'
;MSLNSALYPPVTALNAFGVGTQVSAHNLANVLTDGFKAGRTTYMDLPRYSGVQAQVQTGLGPTGPLIPVQGLPRDPATPAWVPEGFVEGSNTDVATEMVNLIVTSRGYQANAKIIPTVDSMLGTVIDMKV
;
A
#
# COMPACT_ATOMS: atom_id res chain seq x y z
N MET A 1 23.08 20.36 -6.53
CA MET A 1 21.90 19.96 -5.74
C MET A 1 21.85 20.85 -4.51
N SER A 2 20.72 21.49 -4.25
CA SER A 2 20.57 22.24 -3.00
C SER A 2 20.17 21.27 -1.88
N LEU A 3 20.63 21.54 -0.66
CA LEU A 3 20.23 20.74 0.54
C LEU A 3 18.70 20.69 0.71
N ASN A 4 17.99 21.73 0.25
CA ASN A 4 16.54 21.74 0.24
C ASN A 4 15.94 20.66 -0.68
N SER A 5 16.61 20.25 -1.74
CA SER A 5 16.17 19.14 -2.60
C SER A 5 16.39 17.76 -1.96
N ALA A 6 17.21 17.67 -0.92
CA ALA A 6 17.42 16.40 -0.18
C ALA A 6 16.25 16.01 0.73
N LEU A 7 15.36 16.95 1.08
CA LEU A 7 14.14 16.67 1.85
C LEU A 7 12.99 16.12 1.01
N TYR A 8 13.00 16.36 -0.31
CA TYR A 8 11.92 15.93 -1.20
C TYR A 8 11.74 14.41 -1.25
N PRO A 9 12.80 13.61 -1.52
CA PRO A 9 12.66 12.16 -1.61
C PRO A 9 12.10 11.50 -0.35
N PRO A 10 12.59 11.80 0.87
CA PRO A 10 12.03 11.19 2.08
C PRO A 10 10.59 11.61 2.34
N VAL A 11 10.18 12.85 2.03
CA VAL A 11 8.78 13.27 2.20
C VAL A 11 7.85 12.55 1.24
N THR A 12 8.23 12.41 -0.04
CA THR A 12 7.44 11.64 -1.00
C THR A 12 7.38 10.17 -0.64
N ALA A 13 8.47 9.60 -0.11
CA ALA A 13 8.51 8.22 0.38
C ALA A 13 7.58 7.99 1.57
N LEU A 14 7.51 8.93 2.53
CA LEU A 14 6.56 8.85 3.65
C LEU A 14 5.11 8.79 3.15
N ASN A 15 4.75 9.65 2.18
CA ASN A 15 3.41 9.61 1.58
C ASN A 15 3.17 8.28 0.84
N ALA A 16 4.13 7.82 0.05
CA ALA A 16 4.00 6.59 -0.72
C ALA A 16 3.85 5.35 0.18
N PHE A 17 4.66 5.23 1.23
CA PHE A 17 4.54 4.13 2.21
C PHE A 17 3.26 4.24 3.05
N GLY A 18 2.79 5.46 3.33
CA GLY A 18 1.48 5.70 3.95
C GLY A 18 0.34 5.12 3.11
N VAL A 19 0.35 5.36 1.80
CA VAL A 19 -0.62 4.77 0.86
C VAL A 19 -0.51 3.24 0.85
N GLY A 20 0.71 2.68 0.81
CA GLY A 20 0.90 1.23 0.88
C GLY A 20 0.32 0.61 2.15
N THR A 21 0.55 1.24 3.30
CA THR A 21 -0.03 0.81 4.59
C THR A 21 -1.55 0.86 4.57
N GLN A 22 -2.12 1.92 4.01
CA GLN A 22 -3.58 2.09 3.90
C GLN A 22 -4.22 1.01 3.02
N VAL A 23 -3.60 0.66 1.89
CA VAL A 23 -4.09 -0.40 0.99
C VAL A 23 -4.05 -1.76 1.69
N SER A 24 -2.93 -2.12 2.32
CA SER A 24 -2.82 -3.39 3.05
C SER A 24 -3.80 -3.48 4.23
N ALA A 25 -4.00 -2.39 4.97
CA ALA A 25 -5.00 -2.33 6.03
C ALA A 25 -6.44 -2.49 5.49
N HIS A 26 -6.74 -1.87 4.34
CA HIS A 26 -8.02 -2.03 3.67
C HIS A 26 -8.26 -3.46 3.20
N ASN A 27 -7.25 -4.10 2.59
CA ASN A 27 -7.32 -5.51 2.18
C ASN A 27 -7.59 -6.42 3.39
N LEU A 28 -6.86 -6.20 4.49
CA LEU A 28 -7.00 -6.99 5.69
C LEU A 28 -8.39 -6.82 6.35
N ALA A 29 -8.92 -5.59 6.36
CA ALA A 29 -10.26 -5.32 6.87
C ALA A 29 -11.35 -6.06 6.07
N ASN A 30 -11.11 -6.32 4.77
CA ASN A 30 -12.06 -6.98 3.86
C ASN A 30 -11.72 -8.44 3.58
N VAL A 31 -10.88 -9.09 4.40
CA VAL A 31 -10.48 -10.49 4.21
C VAL A 31 -11.66 -11.47 4.27
N LEU A 32 -12.73 -11.12 4.98
CA LEU A 32 -13.96 -11.92 5.08
C LEU A 32 -15.13 -11.35 4.25
N THR A 33 -14.87 -10.32 3.43
CA THR A 33 -15.92 -9.71 2.59
C THR A 33 -16.07 -10.50 1.30
N ASP A 34 -17.27 -10.99 1.03
CA ASP A 34 -17.56 -11.76 -0.17
C ASP A 34 -17.31 -10.92 -1.44
N GLY A 35 -16.68 -11.55 -2.43
CA GLY A 35 -16.36 -10.93 -3.72
C GLY A 35 -15.29 -9.84 -3.65
N PHE A 36 -14.71 -9.56 -2.49
CA PHE A 36 -13.69 -8.53 -2.37
C PHE A 36 -12.43 -8.89 -3.16
N LYS A 37 -11.89 -7.90 -3.87
CA LYS A 37 -10.62 -7.99 -4.61
C LYS A 37 -9.59 -7.09 -3.96
N ALA A 38 -8.53 -7.70 -3.47
CA ALA A 38 -7.43 -7.00 -2.83
C ALA A 38 -6.80 -5.98 -3.78
N GLY A 39 -6.61 -4.76 -3.29
CA GLY A 39 -5.84 -3.73 -3.96
C GLY A 39 -4.34 -4.03 -3.85
N ARG A 40 -3.57 -3.50 -4.81
CA ARG A 40 -2.11 -3.63 -4.82
C ARG A 40 -1.46 -2.28 -5.02
N THR A 41 -0.43 -2.00 -4.24
CA THR A 41 0.36 -0.77 -4.37
C THR A 41 1.63 -1.06 -5.16
N THR A 42 1.90 -0.24 -6.17
CA THR A 42 3.14 -0.22 -6.93
C THR A 42 3.85 1.10 -6.68
N TYR A 43 5.15 1.06 -6.45
CA TYR A 43 5.97 2.25 -6.23
C TYR A 43 6.72 2.59 -7.52
N MET A 44 6.63 3.85 -7.93
CA MET A 44 7.26 4.37 -9.14
C MET A 44 8.23 5.47 -8.78
N ASP A 45 9.41 5.46 -9.40
CA ASP A 45 10.39 6.53 -9.29
C ASP A 45 9.88 7.80 -9.98
N LEU A 46 10.11 8.94 -9.36
CA LEU A 46 9.83 10.24 -9.95
C LEU A 46 11.07 10.78 -10.67
N PRO A 47 10.89 11.43 -11.86
CA PRO A 47 12.01 11.95 -12.65
C PRO A 47 12.90 12.88 -11.84
N ARG A 48 14.20 12.96 -12.20
CA ARG A 48 15.18 13.88 -11.62
C ARG A 48 15.43 13.69 -10.13
N TYR A 49 15.38 12.44 -9.64
CA TYR A 49 15.60 12.13 -8.22
C TYR A 49 14.63 12.83 -7.26
N SER A 50 13.42 13.14 -7.73
CA SER A 50 12.39 13.83 -6.92
C SER A 50 11.69 12.92 -5.92
N GLY A 51 12.04 11.64 -5.87
CA GLY A 51 11.50 10.69 -4.90
C GLY A 51 10.62 9.62 -5.53
N VAL A 52 9.59 9.17 -4.81
CA VAL A 52 8.74 8.04 -5.18
C VAL A 52 7.26 8.41 -5.10
N GLN A 53 6.47 7.82 -5.99
CA GLN A 53 5.01 7.89 -5.99
C GLN A 53 4.42 6.49 -5.85
N ALA A 54 3.38 6.36 -5.03
CA ALA A 54 2.57 5.15 -4.96
C ALA A 54 1.42 5.21 -5.97
N GLN A 55 1.23 4.12 -6.69
CA GLN A 55 0.07 3.89 -7.55
C GLN A 55 -0.72 2.71 -7.02
N VAL A 56 -2.02 2.88 -6.82
CA VAL A 56 -2.91 1.85 -6.33
C VAL A 56 -3.69 1.24 -7.50
N GLN A 57 -3.65 -0.07 -7.60
CA GLN A 57 -4.45 -0.85 -8.53
C GLN A 57 -5.49 -1.64 -7.73
N THR A 58 -6.75 -1.52 -8.08
CA THR A 58 -7.88 -2.22 -7.45
C THR A 58 -8.58 -3.12 -8.43
N GLY A 59 -9.23 -4.17 -7.93
CA GLY A 59 -10.03 -5.06 -8.77
C GLY A 59 -9.26 -6.04 -9.66
N LEU A 60 -7.94 -6.06 -9.56
CA LEU A 60 -7.06 -6.96 -10.29
C LEU A 60 -6.61 -8.10 -9.38
N GLY A 61 -6.75 -9.32 -9.85
CA GLY A 61 -6.27 -10.48 -9.10
C GLY A 61 -7.02 -11.75 -9.47
N PRO A 62 -6.53 -12.91 -9.02
CA PRO A 62 -7.21 -14.17 -9.19
C PRO A 62 -8.57 -14.15 -8.49
N THR A 63 -9.43 -15.05 -8.89
CA THR A 63 -10.68 -15.32 -8.18
C THR A 63 -10.40 -15.75 -6.75
N GLY A 64 -11.23 -15.28 -5.81
CA GLY A 64 -11.20 -15.74 -4.43
C GLY A 64 -11.66 -17.20 -4.28
N PRO A 65 -11.52 -17.79 -3.09
CA PRO A 65 -12.01 -19.14 -2.82
C PRO A 65 -13.54 -19.19 -2.93
N LEU A 66 -14.07 -20.30 -3.44
CA LEU A 66 -15.52 -20.56 -3.44
C LEU A 66 -15.94 -21.07 -2.06
N ILE A 67 -16.85 -20.37 -1.42
CA ILE A 67 -17.39 -20.70 -0.11
C ILE A 67 -18.79 -21.27 -0.28
N PRO A 68 -19.11 -22.50 0.18
CA PRO A 68 -20.45 -23.05 0.08
C PRO A 68 -21.39 -22.33 1.04
N VAL A 69 -22.52 -21.85 0.51
CA VAL A 69 -23.56 -21.19 1.30
C VAL A 69 -24.88 -21.92 1.07
N GLN A 70 -25.44 -22.50 2.15
CA GLN A 70 -26.70 -23.20 2.06
C GLN A 70 -27.88 -22.24 2.11
N GLY A 71 -28.81 -22.39 1.16
CA GLY A 71 -30.12 -21.74 1.22
C GLY A 71 -30.25 -20.31 0.70
N LEU A 72 -29.21 -19.75 0.11
CA LEU A 72 -29.32 -18.45 -0.56
C LEU A 72 -29.70 -18.66 -2.04
N PRO A 73 -30.79 -18.00 -2.54
CA PRO A 73 -31.04 -17.92 -3.96
C PRO A 73 -29.88 -17.18 -4.64
N ARG A 74 -29.58 -17.56 -5.87
CA ARG A 74 -28.53 -16.91 -6.66
C ARG A 74 -28.84 -15.42 -6.80
N ASP A 75 -27.93 -14.57 -6.31
CA ASP A 75 -27.98 -13.14 -6.56
C ASP A 75 -27.71 -12.89 -8.06
N PRO A 76 -28.56 -12.11 -8.76
CA PRO A 76 -28.32 -11.72 -10.16
C PRO A 76 -26.97 -11.01 -10.38
N ALA A 77 -26.40 -10.39 -9.34
CA ALA A 77 -25.10 -9.76 -9.39
C ALA A 77 -23.92 -10.75 -9.30
N THR A 78 -24.18 -12.01 -8.93
CA THR A 78 -23.15 -13.04 -8.84
C THR A 78 -22.62 -13.40 -10.24
N PRO A 79 -21.30 -13.37 -10.49
CA PRO A 79 -20.74 -13.75 -11.78
C PRO A 79 -21.17 -15.14 -12.23
N ALA A 80 -21.39 -15.33 -13.53
CA ALA A 80 -21.91 -16.57 -14.11
C ALA A 80 -21.03 -17.81 -13.86
N TRP A 81 -19.73 -17.62 -13.58
CA TRP A 81 -18.78 -18.69 -13.29
C TRP A 81 -18.87 -19.22 -11.85
N VAL A 82 -19.58 -18.53 -10.95
CA VAL A 82 -19.82 -19.01 -9.58
C VAL A 82 -20.99 -19.98 -9.59
N PRO A 83 -20.82 -21.25 -9.17
CA PRO A 83 -21.90 -22.22 -9.13
C PRO A 83 -23.01 -21.83 -8.14
N GLU A 84 -24.21 -22.33 -8.37
CA GLU A 84 -25.32 -22.19 -7.40
C GLU A 84 -24.92 -22.78 -6.04
N GLY A 85 -25.26 -22.08 -4.96
CA GLY A 85 -24.90 -22.50 -3.58
C GLY A 85 -23.48 -22.16 -3.18
N PHE A 86 -22.77 -21.38 -3.96
CA PHE A 86 -21.43 -20.87 -3.62
C PHE A 86 -21.40 -19.35 -3.73
N VAL A 87 -20.53 -18.75 -2.92
CA VAL A 87 -20.16 -17.33 -2.98
C VAL A 87 -18.66 -17.24 -3.17
N GLU A 88 -18.20 -16.28 -3.94
CA GLU A 88 -16.79 -15.99 -4.05
C GLU A 88 -16.35 -15.23 -2.80
N GLY A 89 -15.38 -15.76 -2.05
CA GLY A 89 -14.77 -15.06 -0.93
C GLY A 89 -13.73 -14.03 -1.37
N SER A 90 -13.16 -13.34 -0.39
CA SER A 90 -12.04 -12.41 -0.63
C SER A 90 -10.82 -13.14 -1.18
N ASN A 91 -10.12 -12.53 -2.13
CA ASN A 91 -8.80 -12.99 -2.59
C ASN A 91 -7.63 -12.42 -1.76
N THR A 92 -7.91 -11.82 -0.60
CA THR A 92 -6.91 -11.27 0.29
C THR A 92 -6.13 -12.37 0.98
N ASP A 93 -4.81 -12.37 0.84
CA ASP A 93 -3.90 -13.23 1.60
C ASP A 93 -3.34 -12.47 2.81
N VAL A 94 -3.81 -12.86 4.00
CA VAL A 94 -3.41 -12.24 5.28
C VAL A 94 -1.89 -12.23 5.47
N ALA A 95 -1.21 -13.33 5.12
CA ALA A 95 0.23 -13.43 5.30
C ALA A 95 0.98 -12.41 4.42
N THR A 96 0.58 -12.30 3.17
CA THR A 96 1.13 -11.31 2.24
C THR A 96 0.89 -9.88 2.73
N GLU A 97 -0.33 -9.57 3.19
CA GLU A 97 -0.65 -8.21 3.66
C GLU A 97 0.10 -7.86 4.96
N MET A 98 0.28 -8.81 5.87
CA MET A 98 1.09 -8.58 7.07
C MET A 98 2.56 -8.31 6.74
N VAL A 99 3.13 -9.04 5.78
CA VAL A 99 4.51 -8.76 5.30
C VAL A 99 4.59 -7.38 4.67
N ASN A 100 3.62 -6.99 3.83
CA ASN A 100 3.55 -5.67 3.23
C ASN A 100 3.49 -4.57 4.29
N LEU A 101 2.68 -4.73 5.35
CA LEU A 101 2.63 -3.79 6.47
C LEU A 101 3.97 -3.65 7.18
N ILE A 102 4.69 -4.75 7.40
CA ILE A 102 6.03 -4.71 8.01
C ILE A 102 7.00 -3.93 7.11
N VAL A 103 7.03 -4.23 5.82
CA VAL A 103 7.93 -3.59 4.85
C VAL A 103 7.63 -2.09 4.75
N THR A 104 6.37 -1.71 4.59
CA THR A 104 5.97 -0.30 4.48
C THR A 104 6.23 0.48 5.77
N SER A 105 5.97 -0.13 6.94
CA SER A 105 6.28 0.46 8.25
C SER A 105 7.77 0.69 8.43
N ARG A 106 8.62 -0.27 8.04
CA ARG A 106 10.08 -0.11 8.10
C ARG A 106 10.57 0.96 7.12
N GLY A 107 10.05 0.97 5.89
CA GLY A 107 10.34 2.00 4.91
C GLY A 107 9.96 3.40 5.39
N TYR A 108 8.77 3.54 5.98
CA TYR A 108 8.31 4.78 6.59
C TYR A 108 9.24 5.25 7.71
N GLN A 109 9.56 4.36 8.66
CA GLN A 109 10.46 4.67 9.79
C GLN A 109 11.86 5.09 9.34
N ALA A 110 12.40 4.43 8.31
CA ALA A 110 13.71 4.76 7.75
C ALA A 110 13.71 6.18 7.16
N ASN A 111 12.70 6.52 6.34
CA ASN A 111 12.61 7.85 5.73
C ASN A 111 12.29 8.94 6.76
N ALA A 112 11.51 8.64 7.79
CA ALA A 112 11.24 9.57 8.88
C ALA A 112 12.52 9.94 9.65
N LYS A 113 13.49 9.04 9.77
CA LYS A 113 14.79 9.31 10.41
C LYS A 113 15.74 10.15 9.55
N ILE A 114 15.56 10.16 8.22
CA ILE A 114 16.39 10.97 7.32
C ILE A 114 16.10 12.46 7.50
N ILE A 115 14.83 12.82 7.71
CA ILE A 115 14.41 14.24 7.81
C ILE A 115 15.18 15.02 8.88
N PRO A 116 15.21 14.60 10.17
CA PRO A 116 16.00 15.31 11.19
C PRO A 116 17.51 15.26 10.93
N THR A 117 18.01 14.22 10.26
CA THR A 117 19.43 14.15 9.88
C THR A 117 19.79 15.24 8.86
N VAL A 118 18.94 15.44 7.85
CA VAL A 118 19.14 16.51 6.86
C VAL A 118 19.00 17.88 7.49
N ASP A 119 18.06 18.08 8.40
CA ASP A 119 17.88 19.32 9.14
C ASP A 119 19.12 19.67 10.00
N SER A 120 19.67 18.70 10.70
CA SER A 120 20.93 18.85 11.46
C SER A 120 22.13 19.20 10.55
N MET A 121 22.22 18.59 9.36
CA MET A 121 23.25 18.92 8.37
C MET A 121 23.11 20.36 7.88
N LEU A 122 21.85 20.81 7.63
CA LEU A 122 21.56 22.18 7.25
C LEU A 122 22.00 23.18 8.32
N GLY A 123 21.68 22.90 9.59
CA GLY A 123 22.12 23.70 10.74
C GLY A 123 23.64 23.83 10.79
N THR A 124 24.35 22.73 10.66
CA THR A 124 25.84 22.73 10.69
C THR A 124 26.42 23.56 9.54
N VAL A 125 25.83 23.47 8.33
CA VAL A 125 26.33 24.29 7.18
C VAL A 125 26.05 25.76 7.37
N ILE A 126 24.95 26.14 7.99
CA ILE A 126 24.64 27.54 8.31
C ILE A 126 25.61 28.08 9.37
N ASP A 127 25.88 27.32 10.41
CA ASP A 127 26.80 27.69 11.49
C ASP A 127 28.27 27.81 10.99
N MET A 128 28.68 27.06 9.97
CA MET A 128 30.01 27.15 9.37
C MET A 128 30.23 28.42 8.53
N LYS A 129 29.18 29.16 8.21
CA LYS A 129 29.27 30.38 7.39
C LYS A 129 29.38 31.65 8.23
N VAL A 130 29.44 31.53 9.54
CA VAL A 130 29.75 32.61 10.47
C VAL A 130 31.27 32.55 10.83
#